data_028caee6ab96bad99826699e39027f70
#
_entry.id   028caee6ab96bad99826699e39027f70
#
_cell.length_a   1.000
_cell.length_b   1.000
_cell.length_c   1.000
_cell.angle_alpha   90.00
_cell.angle_beta   90.00
_cell.angle_gamma   90.00
#
_symmetry.space_group_name_H-M   'P 1'
#
loop_
_entity.id
_entity.type
_entity.pdbx_description
1 polymer ?
#
loop_
_entity_poly.entity_id
_entity_poly.type
_entity_poly.pdbx_seq_one_letter_code
_entity_poly.pdbx_strand_id
1 'polypeptide(L)'
;ISFRYNPMNARWLFTVAATAALTASLLHNSASACSRILSNANGTAVVARTMDLYMPDQAKIMIYPRGMARDGGVADGNTARWTAKYGSVAVNSLGIATSDGMNEKGLVANLLYLHGTQYEKRDERPGLANALWVQYLLDVSATVAEALAELEKTQVVSVTAASREWPLHVSLSDASGDSAVIEFVNGVKVVHRGQDTAIMTNEPPLDWQLNNLKKYKYFGGTDALPGDIDPASRFVRASAFLKTVPAPQSAADALEAVYSIIKTVSVPGGAHDTSGGGDSVDNWPTLWTSLADSINRLYFFQSAGSPNMFWIDLGKVDFAAGTPVRFIPGDDLSLNGEVSNQFVMLKD
;
A
#
# COMPACT_ATOMS: atom_id res chain seq x y z
N ILE A 1 17.61 -16.16 -88.12
CA ILE A 1 18.10 -17.28 -87.25
C ILE A 1 17.24 -17.24 -85.99
N SER A 2 16.31 -18.23 -85.96
CA SER A 2 15.34 -18.43 -84.89
C SER A 2 15.88 -19.41 -83.88
N PHE A 3 15.92 -19.08 -82.62
CA PHE A 3 16.10 -20.06 -81.52
C PHE A 3 14.82 -20.16 -80.70
N ARG A 4 14.24 -21.34 -80.71
CA ARG A 4 13.11 -21.75 -79.87
C ARG A 4 13.61 -22.03 -78.45
N TYR A 5 12.94 -21.51 -77.49
CA TYR A 5 13.14 -21.83 -76.08
C TYR A 5 12.09 -22.84 -75.62
N ASN A 6 12.56 -23.97 -75.06
CA ASN A 6 11.74 -25.05 -74.54
C ASN A 6 11.64 -24.90 -73.02
N PRO A 7 10.47 -24.91 -72.36
CA PRO A 7 10.39 -24.77 -70.91
C PRO A 7 10.50 -26.13 -70.24
N MET A 8 11.55 -26.31 -69.48
CA MET A 8 11.66 -27.40 -68.51
C MET A 8 11.07 -27.02 -67.19
N ASN A 9 10.13 -27.83 -66.71
CA ASN A 9 9.50 -27.77 -65.40
C ASN A 9 10.51 -27.95 -64.26
N ALA A 10 10.60 -26.99 -63.35
CA ALA A 10 11.17 -27.19 -62.05
C ALA A 10 10.19 -26.70 -60.97
N ARG A 11 9.51 -27.65 -60.35
CA ARG A 11 8.71 -27.42 -59.13
C ARG A 11 9.68 -27.18 -57.97
N TRP A 12 9.82 -25.95 -57.55
CA TRP A 12 10.42 -25.60 -56.27
C TRP A 12 9.34 -25.50 -55.22
N LEU A 13 9.33 -26.46 -54.30
CA LEU A 13 8.56 -26.41 -53.07
C LEU A 13 9.19 -25.34 -52.16
N PHE A 14 8.56 -24.18 -52.08
CA PHE A 14 8.87 -23.23 -51.03
C PHE A 14 8.14 -23.66 -49.77
N THR A 15 8.90 -24.26 -48.83
CA THR A 15 8.46 -24.45 -47.44
C THR A 15 8.54 -23.10 -46.76
N VAL A 16 7.42 -22.46 -46.58
CA VAL A 16 7.31 -21.26 -45.76
C VAL A 16 7.35 -21.73 -44.31
N ALA A 17 8.52 -21.63 -43.67
CA ALA A 17 8.63 -21.72 -42.24
C ALA A 17 8.02 -20.47 -41.64
N ALA A 18 6.80 -20.58 -41.12
CA ALA A 18 6.18 -19.55 -40.28
C ALA A 18 6.91 -19.50 -38.95
N THR A 19 7.89 -18.62 -38.83
CA THR A 19 8.48 -18.23 -37.55
C THR A 19 7.44 -17.39 -36.82
N ALA A 20 6.69 -18.03 -35.94
CA ALA A 20 5.89 -17.33 -34.95
C ALA A 20 6.85 -16.60 -33.98
N ALA A 21 7.15 -15.35 -34.26
CA ALA A 21 7.78 -14.48 -33.30
C ALA A 21 6.78 -14.28 -32.16
N LEU A 22 6.95 -15.03 -31.06
CA LEU A 22 6.38 -14.66 -29.76
C LEU A 22 7.01 -13.30 -29.41
N THR A 23 6.31 -12.23 -29.72
CA THR A 23 6.53 -10.95 -29.06
C THR A 23 6.06 -11.14 -27.62
N ALA A 24 6.98 -11.58 -26.74
CA ALA A 24 6.84 -11.33 -25.33
C ALA A 24 6.74 -9.82 -25.18
N SER A 25 5.54 -9.32 -24.97
CA SER A 25 5.32 -7.97 -24.51
C SER A 25 6.07 -7.89 -23.18
N LEU A 26 7.24 -7.27 -23.19
CA LEU A 26 7.91 -6.82 -21.99
C LEU A 26 6.95 -5.81 -21.37
N LEU A 27 6.12 -6.30 -20.47
CA LEU A 27 5.37 -5.46 -19.54
C LEU A 27 6.46 -4.70 -18.78
N HIS A 28 6.61 -3.44 -19.12
CA HIS A 28 7.43 -2.53 -18.35
C HIS A 28 6.77 -2.46 -16.97
N ASN A 29 7.29 -3.22 -16.02
CA ASN A 29 6.93 -3.08 -14.63
C ASN A 29 7.48 -1.72 -14.20
N SER A 30 6.63 -0.69 -14.22
CA SER A 30 6.93 0.55 -13.54
C SER A 30 7.23 0.20 -12.09
N ALA A 31 8.41 0.56 -11.59
CA ALA A 31 8.82 0.26 -10.22
C ALA A 31 7.92 1.05 -9.25
N SER A 32 6.80 0.47 -8.88
CA SER A 32 5.95 0.94 -7.79
C SER A 32 6.68 0.76 -6.47
N ALA A 33 6.62 1.74 -5.59
CA ALA A 33 7.46 1.70 -4.42
C ALA A 33 6.70 2.13 -3.15
N CYS A 34 5.95 1.25 -2.50
CA CYS A 34 5.49 1.45 -1.13
C CYS A 34 5.93 0.25 -0.27
N SER A 35 6.16 0.46 1.00
CA SER A 35 6.50 -0.60 1.94
C SER A 35 5.73 -0.42 3.25
N ARG A 36 5.32 -1.53 3.86
CA ARG A 36 4.72 -1.56 5.20
C ARG A 36 5.40 -2.64 6.03
N ILE A 37 5.67 -2.33 7.29
CA ILE A 37 6.34 -3.20 8.27
C ILE A 37 5.52 -3.19 9.56
N LEU A 38 5.28 -4.35 10.14
CA LEU A 38 4.66 -4.51 11.46
C LEU A 38 5.61 -5.21 12.41
N SER A 39 5.83 -4.63 13.59
CA SER A 39 6.39 -5.30 14.75
C SER A 39 5.28 -5.52 15.78
N ASN A 40 4.99 -6.79 16.08
CA ASN A 40 3.93 -7.19 17.01
C ASN A 40 4.40 -8.21 18.05
N ALA A 41 5.70 -8.24 18.34
CA ALA A 41 6.26 -9.13 19.34
C ALA A 41 6.16 -8.52 20.76
N ASN A 42 6.13 -9.38 21.77
CA ASN A 42 6.19 -9.00 23.19
C ASN A 42 5.16 -7.96 23.65
N GLY A 43 3.93 -8.02 23.10
CA GLY A 43 2.87 -7.09 23.46
C GLY A 43 3.05 -5.70 22.87
N THR A 44 3.80 -5.55 21.80
CA THR A 44 3.84 -4.35 20.96
C THR A 44 2.97 -4.51 19.72
N ALA A 45 2.53 -3.41 19.11
CA ALA A 45 1.83 -3.40 17.82
C ALA A 45 2.15 -2.08 17.12
N VAL A 46 3.29 -2.04 16.45
CA VAL A 46 3.83 -0.84 15.80
C VAL A 46 3.98 -1.08 14.32
N VAL A 47 3.39 -0.20 13.52
CA VAL A 47 3.45 -0.21 12.05
C VAL A 47 4.32 0.94 11.57
N ALA A 48 5.11 0.70 10.53
CA ALA A 48 5.72 1.76 9.73
C ALA A 48 5.35 1.57 8.26
N ARG A 49 5.17 2.67 7.53
CA ARG A 49 4.84 2.65 6.10
C ARG A 49 5.53 3.80 5.35
N THR A 50 6.02 3.54 4.11
CA THR A 50 6.44 4.56 3.15
C THR A 50 5.36 4.82 2.09
N MET A 51 5.08 6.07 1.78
CA MET A 51 4.37 6.47 0.58
C MET A 51 5.39 6.80 -0.50
N ASP A 52 5.39 5.99 -1.53
CA ASP A 52 6.28 6.19 -2.66
C ASP A 52 5.42 6.43 -3.90
N LEU A 53 5.62 7.58 -4.56
CA LEU A 53 4.80 7.98 -5.68
C LEU A 53 5.61 8.87 -6.64
N TYR A 54 5.37 8.71 -7.95
CA TYR A 54 6.06 9.46 -9.01
C TYR A 54 5.66 10.95 -9.10
N MET A 55 4.64 11.36 -8.36
CA MET A 55 4.12 12.73 -8.33
C MET A 55 3.79 13.14 -6.88
N PRO A 56 3.80 14.43 -6.54
CA PRO A 56 3.35 14.90 -5.23
C PRO A 56 1.91 14.46 -4.95
N ASP A 57 1.69 13.81 -3.80
CA ASP A 57 0.36 13.31 -3.41
C ASP A 57 -0.48 14.34 -2.67
N GLN A 58 0.08 15.52 -2.37
CA GLN A 58 -0.58 16.61 -1.62
C GLN A 58 -1.17 16.11 -0.28
N ALA A 59 -0.40 15.27 0.41
CA ALA A 59 -0.84 14.63 1.65
C ALA A 59 -1.42 15.63 2.65
N LYS A 60 -2.61 15.32 3.18
CA LYS A 60 -3.21 16.02 4.31
C LYS A 60 -3.45 15.02 5.42
N ILE A 61 -2.94 15.32 6.60
CA ILE A 61 -3.26 14.54 7.79
C ILE A 61 -4.59 15.05 8.32
N MET A 62 -5.60 14.21 8.28
CA MET A 62 -7.00 14.54 8.59
C MET A 62 -7.39 14.00 9.94
N ILE A 63 -8.22 14.73 10.66
CA ILE A 63 -8.99 14.24 11.81
C ILE A 63 -10.44 14.13 11.37
N TYR A 64 -10.95 12.91 11.32
CA TYR A 64 -12.35 12.62 11.03
C TYR A 64 -13.08 12.23 12.31
N PRO A 65 -14.18 12.94 12.68
CA PRO A 65 -14.98 12.62 13.86
C PRO A 65 -15.91 11.44 13.62
N ARG A 66 -16.46 10.88 14.69
CA ARG A 66 -17.59 9.95 14.65
C ARG A 66 -18.83 10.60 14.05
N GLY A 67 -19.78 9.79 13.62
CA GLY A 67 -21.09 10.26 13.17
C GLY A 67 -21.12 10.82 11.76
N MET A 68 -20.00 10.83 11.04
CA MET A 68 -19.98 11.27 9.64
C MET A 68 -20.72 10.27 8.76
N ALA A 69 -21.76 10.76 8.04
CA ALA A 69 -22.39 9.99 6.98
C ALA A 69 -21.47 9.95 5.74
N ARG A 70 -21.31 8.78 5.17
CA ARG A 70 -20.44 8.57 4.01
C ARG A 70 -21.13 7.76 2.92
N ASP A 71 -20.64 7.96 1.72
CA ASP A 71 -21.05 7.25 0.49
C ASP A 71 -19.84 6.54 -0.10
N GLY A 72 -20.06 5.34 -0.65
CA GLY A 72 -18.99 4.48 -1.18
C GLY A 72 -18.38 4.94 -2.50
N GLY A 73 -18.88 6.01 -3.11
CA GLY A 73 -18.27 6.63 -4.29
C GLY A 73 -18.42 5.84 -5.59
N VAL A 74 -19.36 4.91 -5.69
CA VAL A 74 -19.60 4.08 -6.87
C VAL A 74 -20.83 4.57 -7.62
N ALA A 75 -20.71 4.81 -8.92
CA ALA A 75 -21.74 5.46 -9.74
C ALA A 75 -22.82 4.52 -10.30
N ASP A 76 -22.77 3.21 -10.04
CA ASP A 76 -23.71 2.22 -10.58
C ASP A 76 -25.09 2.20 -9.89
N GLY A 77 -25.32 3.08 -8.94
CA GLY A 77 -26.58 3.18 -8.19
C GLY A 77 -26.67 2.27 -6.95
N ASN A 78 -25.75 1.33 -6.78
CA ASN A 78 -25.66 0.44 -5.62
C ASN A 78 -24.36 0.68 -4.83
N THR A 79 -24.23 1.90 -4.31
CA THR A 79 -23.07 2.32 -3.51
C THR A 79 -23.26 1.99 -2.03
N ALA A 80 -22.17 1.62 -1.35
CA ALA A 80 -22.19 1.44 0.10
C ALA A 80 -22.48 2.77 0.81
N ARG A 81 -23.24 2.71 1.90
CA ARG A 81 -23.51 3.87 2.76
C ARG A 81 -23.31 3.48 4.20
N TRP A 82 -22.60 4.32 4.94
CA TRP A 82 -22.34 4.07 6.36
C TRP A 82 -22.27 5.37 7.15
N THR A 83 -22.30 5.22 8.45
CA THR A 83 -22.00 6.29 9.39
C THR A 83 -20.76 5.89 10.17
N ALA A 84 -19.78 6.79 10.27
CA ALA A 84 -18.54 6.52 10.99
C ALA A 84 -18.82 6.24 12.48
N LYS A 85 -18.54 5.03 12.89
CA LYS A 85 -18.65 4.56 14.28
C LYS A 85 -17.47 5.03 15.11
N TYR A 86 -16.31 5.12 14.49
CA TYR A 86 -15.06 5.54 15.11
C TYR A 86 -14.49 6.78 14.43
N GLY A 87 -13.86 7.65 15.24
CA GLY A 87 -13.03 8.72 14.72
C GLY A 87 -11.66 8.22 14.33
N SER A 88 -11.00 8.92 13.41
CA SER A 88 -9.69 8.51 12.91
C SER A 88 -8.77 9.70 12.63
N VAL A 89 -7.46 9.43 12.73
CA VAL A 89 -6.41 10.21 12.08
C VAL A 89 -6.04 9.47 10.80
N ALA A 90 -6.08 10.14 9.67
CA ALA A 90 -5.86 9.51 8.37
C ALA A 90 -5.11 10.43 7.41
N VAL A 91 -4.33 9.86 6.51
CA VAL A 91 -3.67 10.61 5.44
C VAL A 91 -4.55 10.55 4.19
N ASN A 92 -5.02 11.71 3.77
CA ASN A 92 -5.69 11.88 2.49
C ASN A 92 -4.65 12.23 1.44
N SER A 93 -4.57 11.43 0.38
CA SER A 93 -3.68 11.61 -0.76
C SER A 93 -4.47 11.98 -2.00
N LEU A 94 -3.94 12.90 -2.80
CA LEU A 94 -4.52 13.41 -4.05
C LEU A 94 -5.93 14.03 -3.89
N GLY A 95 -6.34 14.34 -2.68
CA GLY A 95 -7.69 14.85 -2.37
C GLY A 95 -8.82 13.82 -2.49
N ILE A 96 -8.53 12.57 -2.81
CA ILE A 96 -9.53 11.53 -3.16
C ILE A 96 -9.42 10.24 -2.35
N ALA A 97 -8.22 9.85 -1.91
CA ALA A 97 -8.00 8.57 -1.27
C ALA A 97 -7.57 8.74 0.19
N THR A 98 -8.09 7.89 1.07
CA THR A 98 -7.46 7.64 2.36
C THR A 98 -6.41 6.55 2.16
N SER A 99 -5.15 6.97 2.16
CA SER A 99 -4.03 6.07 1.84
C SER A 99 -3.42 5.40 3.07
N ASP A 100 -3.65 5.96 4.25
CA ASP A 100 -3.07 5.53 5.52
C ASP A 100 -3.89 6.07 6.69
N GLY A 101 -3.85 5.42 7.84
CA GLY A 101 -4.46 5.97 9.04
C GLY A 101 -4.62 4.99 10.18
N MET A 102 -5.01 5.56 11.33
CA MET A 102 -5.34 4.83 12.55
C MET A 102 -6.61 5.41 13.16
N ASN A 103 -7.52 4.56 13.60
CA ASN A 103 -8.70 5.02 14.33
C ASN A 103 -8.47 5.04 15.85
N GLU A 104 -9.39 5.64 16.57
CA GLU A 104 -9.34 5.80 18.05
C GLU A 104 -9.32 4.47 18.83
N LYS A 105 -9.52 3.33 18.16
CA LYS A 105 -9.42 1.98 18.73
C LYS A 105 -8.07 1.33 18.49
N GLY A 106 -7.20 1.97 17.70
CA GLY A 106 -5.89 1.46 17.36
C GLY A 106 -5.90 0.52 16.15
N LEU A 107 -7.00 0.43 15.38
CA LEU A 107 -6.98 -0.21 14.08
C LEU A 107 -6.19 0.67 13.12
N VAL A 108 -5.16 0.10 12.50
CA VAL A 108 -4.33 0.73 11.44
C VAL A 108 -4.65 0.10 10.11
N ALA A 109 -4.80 0.91 9.08
CA ALA A 109 -5.01 0.46 7.71
C ALA A 109 -4.12 1.24 6.74
N ASN A 110 -3.47 0.51 5.82
CA ASN A 110 -2.55 1.08 4.84
C ASN A 110 -2.94 0.62 3.44
N LEU A 111 -3.07 1.56 2.51
CA LEU A 111 -3.40 1.32 1.11
C LEU A 111 -2.12 1.44 0.27
N LEU A 112 -1.76 0.37 -0.44
CA LEU A 112 -0.60 0.34 -1.32
C LEU A 112 -1.02 -0.02 -2.75
N TYR A 113 -0.18 0.37 -3.71
CA TYR A 113 -0.35 -0.01 -5.10
C TYR A 113 0.09 -1.47 -5.30
N LEU A 114 -0.70 -2.24 -6.09
CA LEU A 114 -0.35 -3.59 -6.53
C LEU A 114 -0.75 -3.74 -8.00
N HIS A 115 0.21 -3.64 -8.91
CA HIS A 115 -0.03 -3.59 -10.37
C HIS A 115 -0.91 -4.74 -10.88
N GLY A 116 -0.75 -5.94 -10.33
CA GLY A 116 -1.49 -7.14 -10.74
C GLY A 116 -2.90 -7.27 -10.15
N THR A 117 -3.41 -6.29 -9.39
CA THR A 117 -4.75 -6.35 -8.80
C THR A 117 -5.83 -6.47 -9.88
N GLN A 118 -6.65 -7.50 -9.77
CA GLN A 118 -7.84 -7.72 -10.58
C GLN A 118 -9.02 -7.90 -9.63
N TYR A 119 -9.85 -6.85 -9.48
CA TYR A 119 -11.00 -6.90 -8.59
C TYR A 119 -12.03 -7.93 -9.04
N GLU A 120 -12.88 -8.36 -8.09
CA GLU A 120 -14.00 -9.27 -8.36
C GLU A 120 -14.95 -8.68 -9.41
N LYS A 121 -15.55 -9.54 -10.22
CA LYS A 121 -16.65 -9.12 -11.09
C LYS A 121 -17.79 -8.54 -10.23
N ARG A 122 -18.34 -7.39 -10.64
CA ARG A 122 -19.41 -6.69 -9.92
C ARG A 122 -20.61 -7.59 -9.68
N ASP A 123 -21.09 -7.64 -8.43
CA ASP A 123 -22.25 -8.40 -7.96
C ASP A 123 -23.27 -7.49 -7.25
N GLU A 124 -24.23 -8.08 -6.53
CA GLU A 124 -25.29 -7.35 -5.83
C GLU A 124 -24.87 -6.68 -4.53
N ARG A 125 -23.66 -6.93 -4.01
CA ARG A 125 -23.16 -6.25 -2.80
C ARG A 125 -23.01 -4.75 -3.06
N PRO A 126 -23.30 -3.88 -2.07
CA PRO A 126 -23.04 -2.46 -2.19
C PRO A 126 -21.59 -2.19 -2.53
N GLY A 127 -21.36 -1.36 -3.55
CA GLY A 127 -20.03 -1.03 -4.06
C GLY A 127 -19.30 -0.02 -3.17
N LEU A 128 -18.02 -0.24 -2.98
CA LEU A 128 -17.09 0.63 -2.25
C LEU A 128 -15.91 0.97 -3.16
N ALA A 129 -15.76 2.24 -3.51
CA ALA A 129 -14.61 2.70 -4.27
C ALA A 129 -13.29 2.34 -3.56
N ASN A 130 -12.35 1.78 -4.28
CA ASN A 130 -11.06 1.36 -3.73
C ASN A 130 -10.27 2.51 -3.07
N ALA A 131 -10.47 3.76 -3.50
CA ALA A 131 -9.91 4.95 -2.87
C ALA A 131 -10.46 5.21 -1.46
N LEU A 132 -11.66 4.73 -1.14
CA LEU A 132 -12.33 4.89 0.16
C LEU A 132 -12.21 3.63 1.05
N TRP A 133 -11.56 2.61 0.58
CA TRP A 133 -11.49 1.31 1.26
C TRP A 133 -10.89 1.42 2.66
N VAL A 134 -9.76 2.08 2.81
CA VAL A 134 -9.13 2.31 4.13
C VAL A 134 -10.05 3.13 5.03
N GLN A 135 -10.65 4.22 4.53
CA GLN A 135 -11.54 5.04 5.35
C GLN A 135 -12.76 4.26 5.85
N TYR A 136 -13.38 3.45 4.99
CA TYR A 136 -14.49 2.60 5.39
C TYR A 136 -14.11 1.69 6.58
N LEU A 137 -12.99 0.98 6.47
CA LEU A 137 -12.55 0.06 7.52
C LEU A 137 -12.22 0.77 8.84
N LEU A 138 -11.56 1.94 8.77
CA LEU A 138 -11.29 2.76 9.96
C LEU A 138 -12.57 3.29 10.62
N ASP A 139 -13.58 3.62 9.81
CA ASP A 139 -14.84 4.17 10.30
C ASP A 139 -15.71 3.13 11.02
N VAL A 140 -15.70 1.87 10.57
CA VAL A 140 -16.71 0.88 11.02
C VAL A 140 -16.16 -0.22 11.92
N SER A 141 -14.85 -0.39 12.01
CA SER A 141 -14.19 -1.54 12.67
C SER A 141 -13.22 -1.09 13.75
N ALA A 142 -13.15 -1.84 14.84
CA ALA A 142 -12.17 -1.64 15.93
C ALA A 142 -11.00 -2.61 15.83
N THR A 143 -11.19 -3.75 15.17
CA THR A 143 -10.22 -4.85 15.08
C THR A 143 -10.08 -5.37 13.65
N VAL A 144 -8.99 -6.09 13.37
CA VAL A 144 -8.79 -6.80 12.11
C VAL A 144 -9.95 -7.76 11.82
N ALA A 145 -10.39 -8.50 12.85
CA ALA A 145 -11.50 -9.43 12.69
C ALA A 145 -12.81 -8.74 12.30
N GLU A 146 -13.14 -7.60 12.92
CA GLU A 146 -14.30 -6.79 12.55
C GLU A 146 -14.17 -6.26 11.12
N ALA A 147 -13.00 -5.75 10.75
CA ALA A 147 -12.73 -5.22 9.41
C ALA A 147 -12.92 -6.28 8.32
N LEU A 148 -12.43 -7.50 8.53
CA LEU A 148 -12.63 -8.61 7.61
C LEU A 148 -14.11 -8.99 7.49
N ALA A 149 -14.87 -8.97 8.59
CA ALA A 149 -16.32 -9.24 8.56
C ALA A 149 -17.12 -8.14 7.84
N GLU A 150 -16.70 -6.87 7.95
CA GLU A 150 -17.32 -5.76 7.20
C GLU A 150 -17.06 -5.86 5.70
N LEU A 151 -15.89 -6.34 5.28
CA LEU A 151 -15.58 -6.54 3.86
C LEU A 151 -16.43 -7.63 3.16
N GLU A 152 -17.07 -8.51 3.91
CA GLU A 152 -18.02 -9.47 3.31
C GLU A 152 -19.36 -8.80 2.91
N LYS A 153 -19.68 -7.66 3.51
CA LYS A 153 -20.94 -6.93 3.27
C LYS A 153 -20.87 -5.97 2.08
N THR A 154 -19.67 -5.65 1.62
CA THR A 154 -19.43 -4.69 0.54
C THR A 154 -18.55 -5.31 -0.54
N GLN A 155 -18.55 -4.70 -1.70
CA GLN A 155 -17.65 -5.08 -2.78
C GLN A 155 -16.74 -3.92 -3.14
N VAL A 156 -15.41 -4.13 -3.02
CA VAL A 156 -14.42 -3.15 -3.47
C VAL A 156 -14.45 -3.06 -5.00
N VAL A 157 -14.57 -1.84 -5.50
CA VAL A 157 -14.71 -1.53 -6.92
C VAL A 157 -13.59 -0.58 -7.36
N SER A 158 -12.94 -0.90 -8.47
CA SER A 158 -11.99 0.03 -9.09
C SER A 158 -12.71 1.29 -9.55
N VAL A 159 -12.14 2.44 -9.23
CA VAL A 159 -12.60 3.72 -9.75
C VAL A 159 -11.46 4.44 -10.45
N THR A 160 -11.81 5.16 -11.52
CA THR A 160 -10.85 6.03 -12.21
C THR A 160 -10.70 7.33 -11.44
N ALA A 161 -9.48 7.65 -11.07
CA ALA A 161 -9.13 8.89 -10.42
C ALA A 161 -7.87 9.48 -11.07
N ALA A 162 -7.81 10.80 -11.25
CA ALA A 162 -6.72 11.46 -12.00
C ALA A 162 -6.48 10.83 -13.40
N SER A 163 -7.55 10.48 -14.09
CA SER A 163 -7.58 9.88 -15.45
C SER A 163 -6.92 8.49 -15.56
N ARG A 164 -6.74 7.77 -14.45
CA ARG A 164 -6.20 6.39 -14.44
C ARG A 164 -6.91 5.52 -13.41
N GLU A 165 -6.82 4.22 -13.61
CA GLU A 165 -7.18 3.24 -12.58
C GLU A 165 -6.03 3.06 -11.59
N TRP A 166 -6.39 2.78 -10.34
CA TRP A 166 -5.44 2.53 -9.26
C TRP A 166 -5.66 1.11 -8.73
N PRO A 167 -4.90 0.13 -9.22
CA PRO A 167 -4.93 -1.21 -8.65
C PRO A 167 -4.26 -1.20 -7.28
N LEU A 168 -5.00 -1.59 -6.25
CA LEU A 168 -4.62 -1.40 -4.85
C LEU A 168 -4.80 -2.69 -4.05
N HIS A 169 -4.04 -2.82 -2.97
CA HIS A 169 -4.22 -3.79 -1.90
C HIS A 169 -4.10 -3.12 -0.53
N VAL A 170 -4.58 -3.78 0.51
CA VAL A 170 -4.67 -3.20 1.85
C VAL A 170 -4.02 -4.11 2.88
N SER A 171 -3.28 -3.51 3.81
CA SER A 171 -2.93 -4.17 5.06
C SER A 171 -3.71 -3.58 6.23
N LEU A 172 -3.99 -4.43 7.21
CA LEU A 172 -4.63 -4.12 8.48
C LEU A 172 -3.76 -4.61 9.63
N SER A 173 -3.80 -3.89 10.74
CA SER A 173 -3.31 -4.38 12.03
C SER A 173 -4.04 -3.68 13.17
N ASP A 174 -4.11 -4.30 14.34
CA ASP A 174 -4.79 -3.72 15.50
C ASP A 174 -3.96 -3.84 16.80
N ALA A 175 -4.49 -3.29 17.87
CA ALA A 175 -3.82 -3.23 19.17
C ALA A 175 -3.59 -4.62 19.81
N SER A 176 -4.22 -5.69 19.32
CA SER A 176 -3.94 -7.06 19.77
C SER A 176 -2.70 -7.66 19.10
N GLY A 177 -2.15 -6.99 18.08
CA GLY A 177 -1.07 -7.49 17.23
C GLY A 177 -1.57 -8.38 16.09
N ASP A 178 -2.89 -8.53 15.91
CA ASP A 178 -3.46 -9.22 14.73
C ASP A 178 -3.22 -8.39 13.46
N SER A 179 -3.04 -9.07 12.35
CA SER A 179 -2.73 -8.43 11.06
C SER A 179 -3.28 -9.23 9.89
N ALA A 180 -3.69 -8.51 8.84
CA ALA A 180 -4.12 -9.09 7.58
C ALA A 180 -3.59 -8.28 6.40
N VAL A 181 -3.39 -8.97 5.26
CA VAL A 181 -3.20 -8.37 3.93
C VAL A 181 -4.32 -8.88 3.03
N ILE A 182 -5.00 -7.96 2.35
CA ILE A 182 -6.11 -8.27 1.46
C ILE A 182 -5.72 -7.87 0.04
N GLU A 183 -5.71 -8.84 -0.86
CA GLU A 183 -5.36 -8.71 -2.27
C GLU A 183 -6.49 -9.21 -3.15
N PHE A 184 -6.53 -8.77 -4.40
CA PHE A 184 -7.41 -9.32 -5.43
C PHE A 184 -6.54 -9.91 -6.55
N VAL A 185 -6.51 -11.24 -6.61
CA VAL A 185 -5.69 -11.99 -7.56
C VAL A 185 -6.60 -12.78 -8.49
N ASN A 186 -6.48 -12.55 -9.79
CA ASN A 186 -7.33 -13.18 -10.81
C ASN A 186 -8.84 -13.04 -10.56
N GLY A 187 -9.28 -11.89 -10.08
CA GLY A 187 -10.68 -11.62 -9.79
C GLY A 187 -11.20 -12.29 -8.51
N VAL A 188 -10.33 -12.74 -7.62
CA VAL A 188 -10.69 -13.37 -6.35
C VAL A 188 -10.06 -12.59 -5.20
N LYS A 189 -10.87 -12.30 -4.17
CA LYS A 189 -10.38 -11.74 -2.92
C LYS A 189 -9.57 -12.79 -2.16
N VAL A 190 -8.30 -12.48 -1.88
CA VAL A 190 -7.37 -13.30 -1.10
C VAL A 190 -7.07 -12.58 0.20
N VAL A 191 -7.26 -13.26 1.32
CA VAL A 191 -6.99 -12.73 2.67
C VAL A 191 -5.87 -13.55 3.30
N HIS A 192 -4.74 -12.89 3.53
CA HIS A 192 -3.66 -13.42 4.35
C HIS A 192 -3.82 -12.89 5.78
N ARG A 193 -3.57 -13.70 6.80
CA ARG A 193 -3.69 -13.28 8.21
C ARG A 193 -2.59 -13.90 9.06
N GLY A 194 -2.13 -13.17 10.05
CA GLY A 194 -1.13 -13.62 11.02
C GLY A 194 0.30 -13.24 10.62
N GLN A 195 1.28 -14.06 11.03
CA GLN A 195 2.70 -13.70 10.96
C GLN A 195 3.24 -13.40 9.56
N ASP A 196 2.72 -14.05 8.54
CA ASP A 196 3.15 -13.85 7.15
C ASP A 196 2.77 -12.46 6.60
N THR A 197 1.96 -11.70 7.33
CA THR A 197 1.50 -10.36 6.95
C THR A 197 2.31 -9.23 7.57
N ALA A 198 3.43 -9.53 8.23
CA ALA A 198 4.27 -8.52 8.89
C ALA A 198 4.91 -7.53 7.92
N ILE A 199 5.18 -7.96 6.69
CA ILE A 199 5.72 -7.11 5.62
C ILE A 199 4.74 -7.10 4.45
N MET A 200 4.53 -5.93 3.85
CA MET A 200 3.83 -5.75 2.59
C MET A 200 4.59 -4.73 1.75
N THR A 201 4.87 -5.05 0.51
CA THR A 201 5.35 -4.13 -0.52
C THR A 201 4.39 -4.19 -1.70
N ASN A 202 4.72 -3.59 -2.82
CA ASN A 202 3.87 -3.64 -4.01
C ASN A 202 3.85 -5.04 -4.65
N GLU A 203 4.02 -5.13 -5.96
CA GLU A 203 4.07 -6.39 -6.70
C GLU A 203 5.37 -7.19 -6.47
N PRO A 204 5.36 -8.49 -6.70
CA PRO A 204 4.19 -9.36 -6.92
C PRO A 204 3.35 -9.61 -5.67
N PRO A 205 2.17 -10.28 -5.78
CA PRO A 205 1.32 -10.61 -4.63
C PRO A 205 2.05 -11.35 -3.51
N LEU A 206 1.53 -11.28 -2.29
CA LEU A 206 2.19 -11.73 -1.07
C LEU A 206 2.65 -13.20 -1.12
N ASP A 207 1.86 -14.11 -1.67
CA ASP A 207 2.27 -15.52 -1.80
C ASP A 207 3.55 -15.69 -2.60
N TRP A 208 3.70 -14.93 -3.67
CA TRP A 208 4.93 -14.95 -4.46
C TRP A 208 6.11 -14.39 -3.64
N GLN A 209 5.90 -13.30 -2.91
CA GLN A 209 6.92 -12.68 -2.08
C GLN A 209 7.43 -13.66 -1.00
N LEU A 210 6.52 -14.33 -0.31
CA LEU A 210 6.83 -15.35 0.70
C LEU A 210 7.61 -16.53 0.10
N ASN A 211 7.24 -16.97 -1.10
CA ASN A 211 8.00 -18.02 -1.79
C ASN A 211 9.38 -17.54 -2.22
N ASN A 212 9.51 -16.29 -2.65
CA ASN A 212 10.77 -15.69 -3.04
C ASN A 212 11.78 -15.61 -1.87
N LEU A 213 11.29 -15.36 -0.63
CA LEU A 213 12.16 -15.35 0.56
C LEU A 213 13.02 -16.61 0.70
N LYS A 214 12.50 -17.78 0.34
CA LYS A 214 13.16 -19.08 0.49
C LYS A 214 14.49 -19.19 -0.24
N LYS A 215 14.80 -18.31 -1.18
CA LYS A 215 16.09 -18.25 -1.90
C LYS A 215 17.21 -17.65 -1.06
N TYR A 216 16.88 -16.84 -0.05
CA TYR A 216 17.84 -16.00 0.67
C TYR A 216 18.32 -16.63 1.99
N LYS A 217 19.56 -16.29 2.39
CA LYS A 217 20.28 -16.91 3.53
C LYS A 217 19.51 -16.96 4.83
N TYR A 218 18.77 -15.91 5.17
CA TYR A 218 18.01 -15.86 6.43
C TYR A 218 16.73 -16.72 6.42
N PHE A 219 16.36 -17.27 5.26
CA PHE A 219 15.13 -18.03 5.05
C PHE A 219 15.37 -19.45 4.50
N GLY A 220 16.60 -19.96 4.67
CA GLY A 220 16.97 -21.31 4.27
C GLY A 220 17.66 -21.44 2.92
N GLY A 221 17.75 -20.36 2.14
CA GLY A 221 18.45 -20.31 0.87
C GLY A 221 19.92 -19.87 1.00
N THR A 222 20.54 -19.59 -0.13
CA THR A 222 21.97 -19.24 -0.26
C THR A 222 22.23 -17.82 -0.77
N ASP A 223 21.22 -17.16 -1.33
CA ASP A 223 21.36 -15.86 -1.96
C ASP A 223 21.65 -14.77 -0.88
N ALA A 224 22.49 -13.81 -1.27
CA ALA A 224 22.72 -12.61 -0.47
C ALA A 224 21.47 -11.71 -0.49
N LEU A 225 21.33 -10.84 0.53
CA LEU A 225 20.24 -9.85 0.54
C LEU A 225 20.37 -8.91 -0.66
N PRO A 226 19.27 -8.65 -1.39
CA PRO A 226 19.30 -7.77 -2.54
C PRO A 226 19.42 -6.30 -2.12
N GLY A 227 20.11 -5.50 -2.93
CA GLY A 227 20.30 -4.07 -2.68
C GLY A 227 19.36 -3.15 -3.46
N ASP A 228 18.59 -3.68 -4.42
CA ASP A 228 17.77 -2.89 -5.33
C ASP A 228 16.53 -2.28 -4.68
N ILE A 229 15.92 -1.31 -5.36
CA ILE A 229 14.73 -0.56 -4.89
C ILE A 229 13.41 -1.21 -5.33
N ASP A 230 13.44 -2.24 -6.17
CA ASP A 230 12.25 -2.96 -6.59
C ASP A 230 11.45 -3.54 -5.40
N PRO A 231 10.14 -3.77 -5.55
CA PRO A 231 9.30 -4.24 -4.44
C PRO A 231 9.75 -5.56 -3.82
N ALA A 232 10.21 -6.52 -4.63
CA ALA A 232 10.64 -7.83 -4.15
C ALA A 232 11.93 -7.72 -3.34
N SER A 233 12.89 -6.90 -3.78
CA SER A 233 14.12 -6.60 -3.06
C SER A 233 13.85 -5.91 -1.72
N ARG A 234 12.93 -4.95 -1.69
CA ARG A 234 12.51 -4.26 -0.45
C ARG A 234 11.81 -5.22 0.51
N PHE A 235 10.96 -6.11 0.01
CA PHE A 235 10.30 -7.14 0.82
C PHE A 235 11.31 -8.06 1.51
N VAL A 236 12.29 -8.54 0.76
CA VAL A 236 13.36 -9.40 1.30
C VAL A 236 14.18 -8.70 2.36
N ARG A 237 14.63 -7.45 2.11
CA ARG A 237 15.41 -6.68 3.10
C ARG A 237 14.62 -6.41 4.36
N ALA A 238 13.37 -5.91 4.24
CA ALA A 238 12.52 -5.65 5.39
C ALA A 238 12.27 -6.92 6.23
N SER A 239 11.97 -8.05 5.55
CA SER A 239 11.77 -9.35 6.21
C SER A 239 13.02 -9.83 6.95
N ALA A 240 14.19 -9.70 6.32
CA ALA A 240 15.45 -10.12 6.91
C ALA A 240 15.81 -9.26 8.14
N PHE A 241 15.66 -7.96 8.05
CA PHE A 241 15.94 -7.08 9.20
C PHE A 241 14.93 -7.28 10.32
N LEU A 242 13.63 -7.40 10.01
CA LEU A 242 12.62 -7.67 11.04
C LEU A 242 12.88 -9.00 11.77
N LYS A 243 13.37 -10.02 11.06
CA LYS A 243 13.74 -11.31 11.64
C LYS A 243 15.01 -11.27 12.51
N THR A 244 15.94 -10.36 12.23
CA THR A 244 17.27 -10.35 12.83
C THR A 244 17.44 -9.29 13.91
N VAL A 245 16.62 -8.25 13.96
CA VAL A 245 16.63 -7.28 15.07
C VAL A 245 16.17 -7.95 16.36
N PRO A 246 16.68 -7.55 17.52
CA PRO A 246 16.18 -8.05 18.80
C PRO A 246 14.68 -7.83 18.95
N ALA A 247 13.98 -8.77 19.57
CA ALA A 247 12.58 -8.59 19.89
C ALA A 247 12.42 -7.39 20.85
N PRO A 248 11.51 -6.44 20.56
CA PRO A 248 11.34 -5.23 21.36
C PRO A 248 10.91 -5.55 22.79
N GLN A 249 11.43 -4.80 23.75
CA GLN A 249 11.05 -4.91 25.15
C GLN A 249 10.07 -3.80 25.57
N SER A 250 9.85 -2.81 24.69
CA SER A 250 8.96 -1.68 24.89
C SER A 250 8.39 -1.20 23.56
N ALA A 251 7.36 -0.34 23.62
CA ALA A 251 6.85 0.35 22.44
C ALA A 251 7.91 1.25 21.79
N ALA A 252 8.78 1.86 22.59
CA ALA A 252 9.90 2.68 22.10
C ALA A 252 10.89 1.84 21.28
N ASP A 253 11.27 0.65 21.78
CA ASP A 253 12.15 -0.26 21.03
C ASP A 253 11.50 -0.71 19.71
N ALA A 254 10.20 -0.98 19.75
CA ALA A 254 9.46 -1.36 18.53
C ALA A 254 9.41 -0.22 17.51
N LEU A 255 9.17 1.03 17.96
CA LEU A 255 9.21 2.23 17.11
C LEU A 255 10.61 2.41 16.51
N GLU A 256 11.67 2.33 17.30
CA GLU A 256 13.06 2.42 16.83
C GLU A 256 13.35 1.36 15.78
N ALA A 257 13.00 0.10 16.04
CA ALA A 257 13.25 -1.01 15.15
C ALA A 257 12.54 -0.82 13.80
N VAL A 258 11.20 -0.59 13.79
CA VAL A 258 10.46 -0.43 12.53
C VAL A 258 10.88 0.83 11.79
N TYR A 259 11.20 1.93 12.50
CA TYR A 259 11.70 3.15 11.88
C TYR A 259 13.05 2.94 11.20
N SER A 260 13.98 2.25 11.87
CA SER A 260 15.28 1.93 11.30
C SER A 260 15.14 1.01 10.08
N ILE A 261 14.28 0.00 10.13
CA ILE A 261 14.05 -0.92 9.02
C ILE A 261 13.40 -0.21 7.85
N ILE A 262 12.36 0.62 8.08
CA ILE A 262 11.64 1.28 7.00
C ILE A 262 12.56 2.22 6.20
N LYS A 263 13.56 2.83 6.85
CA LYS A 263 14.57 3.66 6.16
C LYS A 263 15.43 2.87 5.18
N THR A 264 15.64 1.57 5.42
CA THR A 264 16.43 0.72 4.51
C THR A 264 15.68 0.36 3.22
N VAL A 265 14.37 0.58 3.20
CA VAL A 265 13.49 0.31 2.05
C VAL A 265 12.82 1.57 1.50
N SER A 266 13.13 2.74 2.05
CA SER A 266 12.76 4.03 1.47
C SER A 266 13.51 4.24 0.16
N VAL A 267 12.83 4.79 -0.84
CA VAL A 267 13.37 5.03 -2.18
C VAL A 267 13.86 6.46 -2.28
N PRO A 268 15.15 6.68 -2.54
CA PRO A 268 15.70 8.03 -2.73
C PRO A 268 15.13 8.71 -3.98
N GLY A 269 14.98 10.03 -3.93
CA GLY A 269 14.62 10.84 -5.10
C GLY A 269 15.65 10.65 -6.22
N GLY A 270 15.19 10.31 -7.43
CA GLY A 270 16.05 10.08 -8.58
C GLY A 270 16.67 8.68 -8.68
N ALA A 271 16.40 7.77 -7.73
CA ALA A 271 16.88 6.39 -7.85
C ALA A 271 16.10 5.64 -8.95
N HIS A 272 16.80 4.79 -9.68
CA HIS A 272 16.24 3.95 -10.75
C HIS A 272 16.32 2.49 -10.35
N ASP A 273 15.27 1.73 -10.68
CA ASP A 273 15.27 0.27 -10.59
C ASP A 273 16.21 -0.31 -11.65
N THR A 274 17.17 -1.11 -11.22
CA THR A 274 18.15 -1.75 -12.10
C THR A 274 17.75 -3.17 -12.48
N SER A 275 16.74 -3.74 -11.86
CA SER A 275 16.28 -5.12 -12.09
C SER A 275 15.55 -5.31 -13.42
N GLY A 276 14.93 -4.27 -13.95
CA GLY A 276 14.08 -4.30 -15.14
C GLY A 276 14.79 -4.11 -16.49
N GLY A 277 16.09 -3.82 -16.52
CA GLY A 277 16.91 -3.73 -17.74
C GLY A 277 16.53 -2.63 -18.73
N GLY A 278 15.79 -1.62 -18.33
CA GLY A 278 15.38 -0.48 -19.16
C GLY A 278 15.49 0.85 -18.41
N ASP A 279 15.67 1.92 -19.18
CA ASP A 279 15.53 3.31 -18.68
C ASP A 279 14.06 3.56 -18.32
N SER A 280 13.55 2.91 -17.25
CA SER A 280 12.20 3.20 -16.76
C SER A 280 12.20 4.62 -16.20
N VAL A 281 11.49 5.51 -16.87
CA VAL A 281 11.32 6.93 -16.48
C VAL A 281 10.47 7.08 -15.22
N ASP A 282 9.85 6.00 -14.73
CA ASP A 282 8.96 6.01 -13.58
C ASP A 282 9.74 5.79 -12.30
N ASN A 283 10.23 6.88 -11.75
CA ASN A 283 10.84 6.91 -10.43
C ASN A 283 9.74 7.21 -9.40
N TRP A 284 9.57 6.33 -8.43
CA TRP A 284 8.61 6.46 -7.33
C TRP A 284 9.34 6.69 -6.01
N PRO A 285 9.85 7.92 -5.76
CA PRO A 285 10.55 8.21 -4.52
C PRO A 285 9.61 8.18 -3.32
N THR A 286 10.17 7.89 -2.16
CA THR A 286 9.45 8.06 -0.89
C THR A 286 9.12 9.53 -0.67
N LEU A 287 7.84 9.87 -0.59
CA LEU A 287 7.34 11.22 -0.31
C LEU A 287 7.23 11.46 1.20
N TRP A 288 6.80 10.46 1.94
CA TRP A 288 6.66 10.51 3.39
C TRP A 288 6.67 9.11 4.01
N THR A 289 6.86 9.09 5.32
CA THR A 289 6.80 7.89 6.16
C THR A 289 5.83 8.14 7.29
N SER A 290 4.93 7.18 7.56
CA SER A 290 4.10 7.13 8.77
C SER A 290 4.56 6.03 9.71
N LEU A 291 4.33 6.22 11.03
CA LEU A 291 4.38 5.13 12.00
C LEU A 291 3.10 5.21 12.85
N ALA A 292 2.66 4.06 13.33
CA ALA A 292 1.49 3.97 14.20
C ALA A 292 1.76 2.98 15.34
N ASP A 293 1.68 3.45 16.57
CA ASP A 293 1.61 2.61 17.77
C ASP A 293 0.14 2.37 18.09
N SER A 294 -0.36 1.21 17.72
CA SER A 294 -1.77 0.83 17.87
C SER A 294 -2.23 0.79 19.33
N ILE A 295 -1.35 0.40 20.26
CA ILE A 295 -1.67 0.23 21.68
C ILE A 295 -1.75 1.59 22.36
N ASN A 296 -0.72 2.43 22.19
CA ASN A 296 -0.66 3.75 22.78
C ASN A 296 -1.42 4.81 21.97
N ARG A 297 -1.88 4.47 20.76
CA ARG A 297 -2.63 5.34 19.83
C ARG A 297 -1.85 6.61 19.49
N LEU A 298 -0.57 6.43 19.15
CA LEU A 298 0.31 7.48 18.66
C LEU A 298 0.48 7.31 17.14
N TYR A 299 0.21 8.35 16.39
CA TYR A 299 0.38 8.36 14.94
C TYR A 299 1.44 9.38 14.55
N PHE A 300 2.53 8.90 13.95
CA PHE A 300 3.68 9.68 13.56
C PHE A 300 3.72 9.91 12.06
N PHE A 301 4.25 11.04 11.65
CA PHE A 301 4.42 11.38 10.24
C PHE A 301 5.73 12.14 10.01
N GLN A 302 6.42 11.79 8.92
CA GLN A 302 7.64 12.45 8.47
C GLN A 302 7.58 12.68 6.96
N SER A 303 7.60 13.93 6.50
CA SER A 303 7.85 14.27 5.10
C SER A 303 9.29 13.92 4.71
N ALA A 304 9.50 13.39 3.49
CA ALA A 304 10.86 13.13 2.99
C ALA A 304 11.69 14.42 2.80
N GLY A 305 11.03 15.56 2.67
CA GLY A 305 11.67 16.87 2.56
C GLY A 305 12.20 17.44 3.87
N SER A 306 11.95 16.77 5.02
CA SER A 306 12.36 17.25 6.34
C SER A 306 12.94 16.13 7.20
N PRO A 307 14.00 16.39 8.00
CA PRO A 307 14.43 15.47 9.04
C PRO A 307 13.45 15.42 10.23
N ASN A 308 12.54 16.39 10.33
CA ASN A 308 11.61 16.50 11.44
C ASN A 308 10.53 15.42 11.34
N MET A 309 10.14 14.89 12.50
CA MET A 309 9.00 14.02 12.67
C MET A 309 8.03 14.67 13.65
N PHE A 310 6.75 14.63 13.34
CA PHE A 310 5.71 15.03 14.27
C PHE A 310 4.77 13.85 14.56
N TRP A 311 4.02 13.94 15.65
CA TRP A 311 3.04 12.92 16.00
C TRP A 311 1.76 13.49 16.60
N ILE A 312 0.73 12.70 16.49
CA ILE A 312 -0.60 12.93 17.04
C ILE A 312 -0.85 11.88 18.11
N ASP A 313 -1.18 12.34 19.32
CA ASP A 313 -1.72 11.51 20.38
C ASP A 313 -3.26 11.48 20.23
N LEU A 314 -3.80 10.35 19.74
CA LEU A 314 -5.23 10.21 19.52
C LEU A 314 -6.04 10.32 20.81
N GLY A 315 -5.42 10.10 21.97
CA GLY A 315 -6.04 10.32 23.28
C GLY A 315 -6.33 11.80 23.60
N LYS A 316 -5.64 12.72 22.88
CA LYS A 316 -5.84 14.18 23.00
C LYS A 316 -6.75 14.77 21.92
N VAL A 317 -7.20 13.94 20.97
CA VAL A 317 -8.04 14.38 19.85
C VAL A 317 -9.52 14.24 20.22
N ASP A 318 -10.28 15.31 20.02
CA ASP A 318 -11.74 15.25 20.12
C ASP A 318 -12.33 14.64 18.84
N PHE A 319 -12.87 13.41 18.97
CA PHE A 319 -13.58 12.68 17.93
C PHE A 319 -15.11 12.69 18.12
N ALA A 320 -15.67 13.56 18.97
CA ALA A 320 -17.11 13.60 19.21
C ALA A 320 -17.88 13.84 17.89
N ALA A 321 -19.05 13.21 17.77
CA ALA A 321 -19.94 13.47 16.64
C ALA A 321 -20.33 14.94 16.58
N GLY A 322 -20.30 15.52 15.38
CA GLY A 322 -20.58 16.94 15.16
C GLY A 322 -19.38 17.87 15.30
N THR A 323 -18.20 17.39 15.73
CA THR A 323 -16.98 18.19 15.61
C THR A 323 -16.60 18.36 14.15
N PRO A 324 -16.03 19.50 13.74
CA PRO A 324 -15.63 19.71 12.35
C PRO A 324 -14.46 18.78 11.95
N VAL A 325 -14.39 18.45 10.67
CA VAL A 325 -13.19 17.84 10.08
C VAL A 325 -12.05 18.84 10.16
N ARG A 326 -10.89 18.36 10.58
CA ARG A 326 -9.69 19.19 10.75
C ARG A 326 -8.51 18.57 10.01
N PHE A 327 -7.55 19.37 9.64
CA PHE A 327 -6.35 18.88 8.95
C PHE A 327 -5.11 19.69 9.27
N ILE A 328 -3.95 19.11 8.96
CA ILE A 328 -2.67 19.79 8.78
C ILE A 328 -2.05 19.32 7.45
N PRO A 329 -1.34 20.21 6.71
CA PRO A 329 -0.63 19.81 5.50
C PRO A 329 0.54 18.88 5.83
N GLY A 330 0.71 17.80 5.04
CA GLY A 330 1.83 16.86 5.21
C GLY A 330 3.16 17.41 4.71
N ASP A 331 3.13 18.47 3.92
CA ASP A 331 4.29 19.18 3.38
C ASP A 331 4.70 20.41 4.22
N ASP A 332 4.07 20.65 5.36
CA ASP A 332 4.53 21.68 6.31
C ASP A 332 5.79 21.18 7.04
N LEU A 333 6.94 21.56 6.52
CA LEU A 333 8.25 21.15 7.02
C LEU A 333 8.63 21.77 8.37
N SER A 334 7.84 22.72 8.88
CA SER A 334 8.02 23.33 10.20
C SER A 334 7.48 22.47 11.34
N LEU A 335 6.59 21.53 11.05
CA LEU A 335 5.98 20.66 12.05
C LEU A 335 7.01 19.73 12.68
N ASN A 336 6.99 19.66 14.01
CA ASN A 336 7.91 18.83 14.80
C ASN A 336 7.30 18.55 16.18
N GLY A 337 7.54 17.36 16.72
CA GLY A 337 7.05 17.00 18.04
C GLY A 337 5.55 16.69 18.06
N GLU A 338 4.91 16.88 19.19
CA GLU A 338 3.49 16.60 19.38
C GLU A 338 2.64 17.73 18.81
N VAL A 339 1.71 17.43 17.89
CA VAL A 339 0.91 18.41 17.15
C VAL A 339 -0.60 18.23 17.27
N SER A 340 -1.09 17.43 18.22
CA SER A 340 -2.53 17.09 18.35
C SER A 340 -3.45 18.31 18.40
N ASN A 341 -2.96 19.45 18.85
CA ASN A 341 -3.71 20.70 19.00
C ASN A 341 -3.47 21.73 17.86
N GLN A 342 -2.71 21.36 16.82
CA GLN A 342 -2.35 22.30 15.74
C GLN A 342 -3.24 22.20 14.49
N PHE A 343 -4.21 21.30 14.51
CA PHE A 343 -5.13 21.06 13.40
C PHE A 343 -6.08 22.23 13.18
N VAL A 344 -6.24 22.62 11.93
CA VAL A 344 -7.18 23.67 11.51
C VAL A 344 -8.44 23.06 10.89
N MET A 345 -9.56 23.76 10.99
CA MET A 345 -10.81 23.32 10.36
C MET A 345 -10.66 23.27 8.84
N LEU A 346 -11.13 22.17 8.23
CA LEU A 346 -11.31 22.12 6.79
C LEU A 346 -12.48 23.09 6.46
N LYS A 347 -12.19 24.10 5.66
CA LYS A 347 -13.24 24.99 5.11
C LYS A 347 -13.78 24.36 3.85
N ASP A 348 -15.09 24.36 3.71
CA ASP A 348 -15.83 23.92 2.52
C ASP A 348 -15.43 24.69 1.27
#